data_195134ef2896af4038cd3e4e4c477a73
#
_entry.id   195134ef2896af4038cd3e4e4c477a73
#
_cell.length_a   1.000
_cell.length_b   1.000
_cell.length_c   1.000
_cell.angle_alpha   90.00
_cell.angle_beta   90.00
_cell.angle_gamma   90.00
#
_symmetry.space_group_name_H-M   'P 1'
#
loop_
_entity.id
_entity.type
_entity.pdbx_description
1 polymer ?
#
loop_
_entity_poly.entity_id
_entity_poly.type
_entity_poly.pdbx_seq_one_letter_code
_entity_poly.pdbx_strand_id
1 'polypeptide(L)'
;MKFTLPKLLSKIASPDLALRLIEIMLSYKAEWVKGFAGTKGSFCPRFRFNYSDNVETVTQAVVAWADRLGVRLLSLLCNRLSDIANLEAGYTDLCEWIDSSSFIRHAIEDHEQDMPKEGTFCVMIDCAREIGRKLFLANKLELNQVFTLIGSKCSLVKRLGLY
;
A
#
# COMPACT_ATOMS: atom_id res chain seq x y z
N MET A 1 18.77 22.26 3.44
CA MET A 1 18.85 20.82 3.74
C MET A 1 17.43 20.24 3.64
N LYS A 2 17.07 19.55 2.57
CA LYS A 2 15.75 18.90 2.46
C LYS A 2 15.77 17.66 3.35
N PHE A 3 15.16 17.73 4.53
CA PHE A 3 14.90 16.54 5.35
C PHE A 3 13.90 15.65 4.62
N THR A 4 14.33 14.50 4.21
CA THR A 4 13.42 13.51 3.65
C THR A 4 13.00 12.55 4.76
N LEU A 5 11.69 12.29 4.91
CA LEU A 5 11.14 11.34 5.91
C LEU A 5 11.81 9.96 5.86
N PRO A 6 12.15 9.39 4.67
CA PRO A 6 12.89 8.14 4.59
C PRO A 6 14.26 8.18 5.30
N LYS A 7 15.00 9.30 5.19
CA LYS A 7 16.28 9.46 5.90
C LYS A 7 16.10 9.58 7.42
N LEU A 8 14.99 10.14 7.86
CA LEU A 8 14.67 10.19 9.29
C LEU A 8 14.36 8.79 9.81
N LEU A 9 13.60 7.99 9.05
CA LEU A 9 13.25 6.63 9.41
C LEU A 9 14.49 5.75 9.67
N SER A 10 15.55 5.91 8.88
CA SER A 10 16.79 5.14 9.06
C SER A 10 17.55 5.46 10.36
N LYS A 11 17.25 6.60 11.00
CA LYS A 11 17.89 7.04 12.25
C LYS A 11 17.10 6.67 13.51
N ILE A 12 15.89 6.16 13.36
CA ILE A 12 15.04 5.79 14.49
C ILE A 12 15.52 4.46 15.07
N ALA A 13 15.65 4.39 16.39
CA ALA A 13 15.97 3.16 17.08
C ALA A 13 14.72 2.41 17.59
N SER A 14 13.67 3.14 17.97
CA SER A 14 12.45 2.58 18.53
C SER A 14 11.52 2.03 17.43
N PRO A 15 11.11 0.74 17.51
CA PRO A 15 10.15 0.17 16.56
C PRO A 15 8.79 0.89 16.57
N ASP A 16 8.30 1.33 17.72
CA ASP A 16 7.01 2.00 17.81
C ASP A 16 7.06 3.40 17.19
N LEU A 17 8.16 4.14 17.37
CA LEU A 17 8.35 5.42 16.69
C LEU A 17 8.50 5.23 15.18
N ALA A 18 9.20 4.17 14.75
CA ALA A 18 9.33 3.84 13.33
C ALA A 18 7.97 3.52 12.71
N LEU A 19 7.14 2.70 13.38
CA LEU A 19 5.81 2.36 12.89
C LEU A 19 4.93 3.61 12.74
N ARG A 20 4.94 4.51 13.73
CA ARG A 20 4.22 5.79 13.66
C ARG A 20 4.73 6.68 12.53
N LEU A 21 6.05 6.76 12.31
CA LEU A 21 6.59 7.53 11.21
C LEU A 21 6.21 6.93 9.86
N ILE A 22 6.25 5.59 9.71
CA ILE A 22 5.79 4.90 8.51
C ILE A 22 4.29 5.18 8.27
N GLU A 23 3.47 5.14 9.30
CA GLU A 23 2.06 5.49 9.21
C GLU A 23 1.83 6.91 8.70
N ILE A 24 2.62 7.87 9.17
CA ILE A 24 2.59 9.25 8.69
C ILE A 24 3.07 9.33 7.24
N MET A 25 4.19 8.67 6.91
CA MET A 25 4.74 8.64 5.55
C MET A 25 3.73 8.10 4.53
N LEU A 26 3.02 7.04 4.89
CA LEU A 26 2.03 6.38 4.04
C LEU A 26 0.61 6.96 4.21
N SER A 27 0.47 8.09 4.94
CA SER A 27 -0.80 8.77 5.03
C SER A 27 -1.18 9.38 3.68
N TYR A 28 -2.47 9.29 3.35
CA TYR A 28 -3.02 9.79 2.11
C TYR A 28 -4.17 10.75 2.38
N LYS A 29 -4.54 11.50 1.35
CA LYS A 29 -5.76 12.30 1.26
C LYS A 29 -6.55 11.86 0.04
N ALA A 30 -7.87 11.88 0.14
CA ALA A 30 -8.73 11.70 -1.01
C ALA A 30 -8.80 13.03 -1.77
N GLU A 31 -8.37 13.03 -3.02
CA GLU A 31 -8.53 14.18 -3.92
C GLU A 31 -9.59 13.90 -4.97
N TRP A 32 -10.52 14.83 -5.15
CA TRP A 32 -11.49 14.72 -6.22
C TRP A 32 -10.83 14.97 -7.56
N VAL A 33 -10.89 13.99 -8.43
CA VAL A 33 -10.40 14.10 -9.81
C VAL A 33 -11.60 14.17 -10.74
N LYS A 34 -11.68 15.25 -11.51
CA LYS A 34 -12.75 15.45 -12.49
C LYS A 34 -12.65 14.38 -13.58
N GLY A 35 -13.76 13.71 -13.86
CA GLY A 35 -13.80 12.71 -14.92
C GLY A 35 -13.55 13.31 -16.29
N PHE A 36 -13.05 12.50 -17.20
CA PHE A 36 -12.82 12.89 -18.60
C PHE A 36 -14.16 12.91 -19.36
N ALA A 37 -14.40 13.93 -20.20
CA ALA A 37 -15.45 14.01 -21.21
C ALA A 37 -16.74 13.21 -20.90
N GLY A 38 -17.53 13.67 -19.92
CA GLY A 38 -18.87 13.10 -19.62
C GLY A 38 -18.88 11.95 -18.61
N THR A 39 -17.74 11.54 -18.05
CA THR A 39 -17.69 10.61 -16.92
C THR A 39 -17.77 11.38 -15.60
N LYS A 40 -18.45 10.77 -14.59
CA LYS A 40 -18.43 11.31 -13.23
C LYS A 40 -16.98 11.33 -12.72
N GLY A 41 -16.60 12.37 -11.96
CA GLY A 41 -15.32 12.40 -11.28
C GLY A 41 -15.22 11.29 -10.23
N SER A 42 -13.99 10.99 -9.80
CA SER A 42 -13.71 10.01 -8.76
C SER A 42 -12.76 10.58 -7.72
N PHE A 43 -12.78 10.01 -6.53
CA PHE A 43 -11.76 10.30 -5.53
C PHE A 43 -10.54 9.42 -5.78
N CYS A 44 -9.38 10.05 -5.90
CA CYS A 44 -8.10 9.38 -6.02
C CYS A 44 -7.31 9.55 -4.72
N PRO A 45 -6.78 8.45 -4.15
CA PRO A 45 -5.88 8.55 -3.01
C PRO A 45 -4.53 9.13 -3.47
N ARG A 46 -4.07 10.14 -2.75
CA ARG A 46 -2.72 10.69 -2.94
C ARG A 46 -2.00 10.76 -1.61
N PHE A 47 -0.71 10.46 -1.62
CA PHE A 47 0.10 10.68 -0.43
C PHE A 47 0.00 12.15 0.03
N ARG A 48 -0.05 12.36 1.34
CA ARG A 48 0.02 13.70 1.93
C ARG A 48 1.37 14.37 1.67
N PHE A 49 2.40 13.56 1.49
CA PHE A 49 3.76 14.00 1.17
C PHE A 49 4.06 13.65 -0.29
N ASN A 50 4.68 14.58 -0.99
CA ASN A 50 5.06 14.34 -2.39
C ASN A 50 6.33 13.48 -2.42
N TYR A 51 6.21 12.25 -2.91
CA TYR A 51 7.30 11.30 -3.12
C TYR A 51 7.56 11.00 -4.59
N SER A 52 7.01 11.80 -5.51
CA SER A 52 7.07 11.54 -6.96
C SER A 52 8.47 11.20 -7.47
N ASP A 53 9.50 11.84 -6.89
CA ASP A 53 10.88 11.66 -7.32
C ASP A 53 11.62 10.55 -6.54
N ASN A 54 10.96 9.86 -5.58
CA ASN A 54 11.63 8.98 -4.62
C ASN A 54 10.78 7.79 -4.14
N VAL A 55 9.88 7.29 -4.97
CA VAL A 55 9.00 6.14 -4.64
C VAL A 55 9.82 4.93 -4.19
N GLU A 56 10.87 4.60 -4.92
CA GLU A 56 11.77 3.48 -4.58
C GLU A 56 12.45 3.69 -3.23
N THR A 57 12.92 4.91 -2.95
CA THR A 57 13.53 5.24 -1.66
C THR A 57 12.56 5.07 -0.50
N VAL A 58 11.28 5.43 -0.68
CA VAL A 58 10.23 5.22 0.33
C VAL A 58 10.01 3.73 0.54
N THR A 59 9.83 2.96 -0.53
CA THR A 59 9.64 1.51 -0.48
C THR A 59 10.79 0.84 0.26
N GLN A 60 12.04 1.12 -0.14
CA GLN A 60 13.23 0.57 0.50
C GLN A 60 13.31 0.91 1.98
N ALA A 61 13.03 2.17 2.35
CA ALA A 61 13.07 2.61 3.74
C ALA A 61 12.01 1.91 4.61
N VAL A 62 10.81 1.68 4.07
CA VAL A 62 9.73 0.97 4.77
C VAL A 62 10.05 -0.52 4.89
N VAL A 63 10.49 -1.16 3.81
CA VAL A 63 10.82 -2.59 3.76
C VAL A 63 12.02 -2.94 4.66
N ALA A 64 12.95 -2.01 4.88
CA ALA A 64 14.07 -2.20 5.81
C ALA A 64 13.61 -2.48 7.26
N TRP A 65 12.39 -2.09 7.62
CA TRP A 65 11.82 -2.32 8.95
C TRP A 65 11.06 -3.65 9.08
N ALA A 66 10.96 -4.44 8.01
CA ALA A 66 10.22 -5.71 8.02
C ALA A 66 10.70 -6.66 9.12
N ASP A 67 12.01 -6.79 9.33
CA ASP A 67 12.57 -7.70 10.34
C ASP A 67 12.24 -7.31 11.78
N ARG A 68 12.13 -6.00 12.05
CA ARG A 68 11.90 -5.45 13.40
C ARG A 68 10.42 -5.29 13.74
N LEU A 69 9.59 -4.94 12.75
CA LEU A 69 8.17 -4.68 12.92
C LEU A 69 7.30 -5.91 12.58
N GLY A 70 7.83 -6.80 11.72
CA GLY A 70 7.17 -8.05 11.39
C GLY A 70 5.75 -7.86 10.86
N VAL A 71 4.87 -8.70 11.33
CA VAL A 71 3.45 -8.73 10.94
C VAL A 71 2.71 -7.43 11.23
N ARG A 72 3.14 -6.65 12.25
CA ARG A 72 2.53 -5.34 12.56
C ARG A 72 2.62 -4.39 11.36
N LEU A 73 3.76 -4.39 10.66
CA LEU A 73 3.96 -3.56 9.47
C LEU A 73 3.12 -4.05 8.29
N LEU A 74 3.07 -5.36 8.07
CA LEU A 74 2.23 -5.96 7.03
C LEU A 74 0.75 -5.64 7.27
N SER A 75 0.27 -5.79 8.51
CA SER A 75 -1.11 -5.46 8.89
C SER A 75 -1.44 -3.99 8.66
N LEU A 76 -0.52 -3.07 9.00
CA LEU A 76 -0.70 -1.65 8.74
C LEU A 76 -0.92 -1.39 7.24
N LEU A 77 -0.09 -1.97 6.38
CA LEU A 77 -0.20 -1.80 4.93
C LEU A 77 -1.49 -2.39 4.37
N CYS A 78 -1.84 -3.62 4.79
CA CYS A 78 -3.08 -4.27 4.34
C CYS A 78 -4.33 -3.50 4.78
N ASN A 79 -4.34 -2.95 6.00
CA ASN A 79 -5.44 -2.11 6.46
C ASN A 79 -5.55 -0.82 5.61
N ARG A 80 -4.42 -0.15 5.32
CA ARG A 80 -4.41 1.04 4.47
C ARG A 80 -4.87 0.74 3.04
N LEU A 81 -4.45 -0.38 2.46
CA LEU A 81 -4.94 -0.82 1.15
C LEU A 81 -6.44 -1.08 1.14
N SER A 82 -6.95 -1.71 2.19
CA SER A 82 -8.39 -1.94 2.36
C SER A 82 -9.18 -0.63 2.51
N ASP A 83 -8.65 0.32 3.31
CA ASP A 83 -9.27 1.64 3.49
C ASP A 83 -9.38 2.40 2.15
N ILE A 84 -8.30 2.36 1.35
CA ILE A 84 -8.28 3.00 0.03
C ILE A 84 -9.27 2.33 -0.93
N ALA A 85 -9.28 1.00 -0.98
CA ALA A 85 -10.22 0.27 -1.82
C ALA A 85 -11.69 0.55 -1.44
N ASN A 86 -11.98 0.67 -0.14
CA ASN A 86 -13.32 1.05 0.35
C ASN A 86 -13.70 2.49 -0.03
N LEU A 87 -12.73 3.42 -0.03
CA LEU A 87 -12.98 4.79 -0.47
C LEU A 87 -13.36 4.83 -1.96
N GLU A 88 -12.66 4.09 -2.79
CA GLU A 88 -12.95 4.01 -4.22
C GLU A 88 -14.31 3.35 -4.48
N ALA A 89 -14.61 2.24 -3.81
CA ALA A 89 -15.88 1.52 -3.94
C ALA A 89 -17.11 2.37 -3.51
N GLY A 90 -16.97 3.20 -2.48
CA GLY A 90 -18.05 4.04 -1.96
C GLY A 90 -18.47 5.17 -2.91
N TYR A 91 -17.71 5.46 -3.96
CA TYR A 91 -18.00 6.54 -4.92
C TYR A 91 -18.43 6.07 -6.30
N THR A 92 -18.41 4.78 -6.56
CA THR A 92 -18.98 4.22 -7.77
C THR A 92 -20.39 3.71 -7.46
N ASP A 93 -21.42 4.42 -7.89
CA ASP A 93 -22.82 3.93 -7.94
C ASP A 93 -22.96 2.69 -8.87
N LEU A 94 -21.87 2.20 -9.37
CA LEU A 94 -21.78 1.07 -10.27
C LEU A 94 -21.29 -0.14 -9.50
N CYS A 95 -22.26 -0.91 -9.01
CA CYS A 95 -22.14 -2.32 -8.67
C CYS A 95 -21.01 -2.71 -7.70
N GLU A 96 -21.38 -3.38 -6.63
CA GLU A 96 -20.55 -4.09 -5.66
C GLU A 96 -19.46 -5.02 -6.25
N TRP A 97 -19.27 -5.02 -7.58
CA TRP A 97 -18.48 -5.98 -8.35
C TRP A 97 -17.21 -5.43 -8.99
N ILE A 98 -17.00 -4.11 -9.01
CA ILE A 98 -15.81 -3.55 -9.67
C ILE A 98 -14.83 -3.09 -8.59
N ASP A 99 -13.97 -3.99 -8.20
CA ASP A 99 -12.73 -3.65 -7.52
C ASP A 99 -11.80 -2.96 -8.52
N SER A 100 -11.78 -1.63 -8.45
CA SER A 100 -10.93 -0.78 -9.30
C SER A 100 -9.43 -1.06 -9.12
N SER A 101 -9.03 -1.69 -8.02
CA SER A 101 -7.64 -2.04 -7.78
C SER A 101 -7.05 -2.96 -8.85
N SER A 102 -7.89 -3.76 -9.52
CA SER A 102 -7.48 -4.61 -10.65
C SER A 102 -7.10 -3.81 -11.89
N PHE A 103 -7.63 -2.59 -12.07
CA PHE A 103 -7.25 -1.70 -13.18
C PHE A 103 -5.96 -0.94 -12.91
N ILE A 104 -5.65 -0.67 -11.63
CA ILE A 104 -4.46 0.07 -11.24
C ILE A 104 -3.24 -0.86 -11.24
N ARG A 105 -3.45 -2.11 -10.83
CA ARG A 105 -2.42 -3.14 -10.80
C ARG A 105 -3.00 -4.49 -11.17
N HIS A 106 -2.61 -5.00 -12.35
CA HIS A 106 -3.09 -6.27 -12.87
C HIS A 106 -2.55 -7.47 -12.10
N ALA A 107 -1.34 -7.38 -11.59
CA ALA A 107 -0.69 -8.44 -10.83
C ALA A 107 -0.04 -7.89 -9.54
N ILE A 108 0.16 -8.76 -8.57
CA ILE A 108 0.97 -8.44 -7.38
C ILE A 108 2.45 -8.33 -7.78
N GLU A 109 2.89 -9.15 -8.73
CA GLU A 109 4.20 -9.01 -9.38
C GLU A 109 4.24 -7.80 -10.31
N ASP A 110 5.46 -7.34 -10.62
CA ASP A 110 5.65 -6.30 -11.63
C ASP A 110 5.24 -6.84 -13.00
N HIS A 111 4.31 -6.15 -13.65
CA HIS A 111 3.80 -6.51 -14.96
C HIS A 111 3.98 -5.35 -15.93
N GLU A 112 4.26 -5.64 -17.20
CA GLU A 112 4.48 -4.63 -18.24
C GLU A 112 3.29 -3.68 -18.45
N GLN A 113 2.08 -4.14 -18.15
CA GLN A 113 0.84 -3.37 -18.27
C GLN A 113 0.50 -2.57 -17.01
N ASP A 114 1.30 -2.69 -15.94
CA ASP A 114 1.07 -1.90 -14.74
C ASP A 114 1.26 -0.41 -15.07
N MET A 115 0.34 0.41 -14.57
CA MET A 115 0.47 1.86 -14.65
C MET A 115 1.81 2.28 -14.05
N PRO A 116 2.42 3.37 -14.54
CA PRO A 116 3.70 3.86 -14.00
C PRO A 116 3.67 3.86 -12.47
N LYS A 117 4.78 3.43 -11.85
CA LYS A 117 4.94 3.25 -10.38
C LYS A 117 4.77 4.55 -9.56
N GLU A 118 4.04 5.52 -10.06
CA GLU A 118 3.90 6.86 -9.48
C GLU A 118 2.75 7.00 -8.49
N GLY A 119 1.90 5.98 -8.36
CA GLY A 119 0.72 6.05 -7.50
C GLY A 119 0.98 5.63 -6.06
N THR A 120 0.32 6.31 -5.12
CA THR A 120 0.27 5.93 -3.69
C THR A 120 -0.04 4.45 -3.49
N PHE A 121 -0.92 3.90 -4.32
CA PHE A 121 -1.35 2.51 -4.31
C PHE A 121 -0.21 1.55 -4.62
N CYS A 122 0.53 1.81 -5.70
CA CYS A 122 1.63 0.95 -6.12
C CYS A 122 2.72 0.84 -5.06
N VAL A 123 3.09 1.96 -4.43
CA VAL A 123 4.06 1.96 -3.32
C VAL A 123 3.62 1.07 -2.17
N MET A 124 2.35 1.16 -1.77
CA MET A 124 1.84 0.35 -0.66
C MET A 124 1.77 -1.14 -1.02
N ILE A 125 1.43 -1.48 -2.27
CA ILE A 125 1.42 -2.85 -2.76
C ILE A 125 2.84 -3.41 -2.77
N ASP A 126 3.80 -2.67 -3.32
CA ASP A 126 5.20 -3.10 -3.37
C ASP A 126 5.76 -3.31 -1.96
N CYS A 127 5.49 -2.39 -1.04
CA CYS A 127 5.87 -2.57 0.36
C CYS A 127 5.24 -3.82 0.97
N ALA A 128 3.95 -4.03 0.79
CA ALA A 128 3.23 -5.18 1.36
C ALA A 128 3.74 -6.50 0.77
N ARG A 129 3.97 -6.56 -0.54
CA ARG A 129 4.54 -7.71 -1.24
C ARG A 129 5.92 -8.07 -0.69
N GLU A 130 6.84 -7.11 -0.68
CA GLU A 130 8.22 -7.36 -0.24
C GLU A 130 8.30 -7.72 1.25
N ILE A 131 7.47 -7.11 2.09
CA ILE A 131 7.39 -7.44 3.51
C ILE A 131 6.79 -8.82 3.71
N GLY A 132 5.68 -9.13 3.04
CA GLY A 132 5.05 -10.46 3.08
C GLY A 132 6.04 -11.55 2.68
N ARG A 133 6.74 -11.36 1.56
CA ARG A 133 7.77 -12.28 1.08
C ARG A 133 8.90 -12.47 2.11
N LYS A 134 9.44 -11.39 2.69
CA LYS A 134 10.48 -11.48 3.72
C LYS A 134 10.01 -12.25 4.95
N LEU A 135 8.80 -11.98 5.42
CA LEU A 135 8.23 -12.66 6.59
C LEU A 135 7.98 -14.14 6.31
N PHE A 136 7.48 -14.47 5.13
CA PHE A 136 7.26 -15.85 4.71
C PHE A 136 8.56 -16.62 4.65
N LEU A 137 9.58 -16.10 3.96
CA LEU A 137 10.90 -16.75 3.84
C LEU A 137 11.62 -16.89 5.20
N ALA A 138 11.34 -15.99 6.14
CA ALA A 138 11.89 -16.06 7.49
C ALA A 138 11.06 -16.93 8.45
N ASN A 139 10.00 -17.62 7.98
CA ASN A 139 9.02 -18.35 8.79
C ASN A 139 8.42 -17.51 9.95
N LYS A 140 8.22 -16.21 9.72
CA LYS A 140 7.63 -15.27 10.67
C LYS A 140 6.16 -14.96 10.39
N LEU A 141 5.59 -15.57 9.36
CA LEU A 141 4.18 -15.44 8.97
C LEU A 141 3.44 -16.72 9.31
N GLU A 142 2.49 -16.64 10.25
CA GLU A 142 1.70 -17.79 10.66
C GLU A 142 0.56 -18.07 9.66
N LEU A 143 0.14 -19.34 9.52
CA LEU A 143 -0.92 -19.73 8.60
C LEU A 143 -2.25 -19.00 8.84
N ASN A 144 -2.60 -18.73 10.10
CA ASN A 144 -3.81 -17.98 10.43
C ASN A 144 -3.77 -16.54 9.89
N GLN A 145 -2.58 -15.92 9.83
CA GLN A 145 -2.38 -14.59 9.26
C GLN A 145 -2.52 -14.63 7.74
N VAL A 146 -1.98 -15.65 7.08
CA VAL A 146 -2.17 -15.88 5.64
C VAL A 146 -3.67 -16.08 5.34
N PHE A 147 -4.37 -16.91 6.11
CA PHE A 147 -5.81 -17.10 5.94
C PHE A 147 -6.60 -15.81 6.17
N THR A 148 -6.16 -14.95 7.09
CA THR A 148 -6.78 -13.64 7.30
C THR A 148 -6.64 -12.75 6.06
N LEU A 149 -5.48 -12.75 5.39
CA LEU A 149 -5.27 -12.02 4.15
C LEU A 149 -6.16 -12.57 3.03
N ILE A 150 -6.18 -13.90 2.84
CA ILE A 150 -7.00 -14.58 1.82
C ILE A 150 -8.49 -14.34 2.06
N GLY A 151 -8.93 -14.28 3.30
CA GLY A 151 -10.32 -14.00 3.70
C GLY A 151 -10.72 -12.53 3.61
N SER A 152 -9.79 -11.62 3.26
CA SER A 152 -10.07 -10.19 3.15
C SER A 152 -11.18 -9.90 2.12
N LYS A 153 -12.01 -8.89 2.41
CA LYS A 153 -12.97 -8.36 1.43
C LYS A 153 -12.29 -7.56 0.32
N CYS A 154 -11.12 -6.99 0.59
CA CYS A 154 -10.31 -6.30 -0.41
C CYS A 154 -9.61 -7.32 -1.31
N SER A 155 -9.90 -7.32 -2.61
CA SER A 155 -9.37 -8.31 -3.55
C SER A 155 -7.84 -8.20 -3.68
N LEU A 156 -7.30 -7.01 -3.53
CA LEU A 156 -5.86 -6.79 -3.55
C LEU A 156 -5.16 -7.43 -2.35
N VAL A 157 -5.71 -7.26 -1.14
CA VAL A 157 -5.18 -7.91 0.08
C VAL A 157 -5.32 -9.43 -0.02
N LYS A 158 -6.44 -9.92 -0.58
CA LYS A 158 -6.64 -11.34 -0.86
C LYS A 158 -5.56 -11.87 -1.81
N ARG A 159 -5.26 -11.16 -2.89
CA ARG A 159 -4.20 -11.54 -3.85
C ARG A 159 -2.81 -11.54 -3.19
N LEU A 160 -2.53 -10.60 -2.29
CA LEU A 160 -1.29 -10.61 -1.51
C LEU A 160 -1.14 -11.87 -0.62
N GLY A 161 -2.25 -12.38 -0.08
CA GLY A 161 -2.24 -13.61 0.71
C GLY A 161 -2.05 -14.89 -0.12
N LEU A 162 -2.34 -14.83 -1.44
CA LEU A 162 -2.17 -15.95 -2.38
C LEU A 162 -0.79 -15.93 -3.07
N TYR A 163 -0.11 -14.82 -3.04
CA TYR A 163 1.24 -14.62 -3.59
C TYR A 163 2.33 -15.19 -2.68
#